data_b0334c360deab50de95120d8946e92c3
#
_entry.id   b0334c360deab50de95120d8946e92c3
#
_cell.length_a   1.000
_cell.length_b   1.000
_cell.length_c   1.000
_cell.angle_alpha   90.00
_cell.angle_beta   90.00
_cell.angle_gamma   90.00
#
_symmetry.space_group_name_H-M   'P 1'
#
loop_
_entity.id
_entity.type
_entity.pdbx_description
1 polymer ?
#
loop_
_entity_poly.entity_id
_entity_poly.type
_entity_poly.pdbx_seq_one_letter_code
_entity_poly.pdbx_strand_id
1 'polypeptide(L)'
;MQKTIGSGVFIPISNHGWIRSVHSPAVETAEYTRVLEIVRGAECLGFDFVLSPANWRGLRGPSQHWWYSLESVTTSAALLQATSRINVFSTVHVTIFPPALVAKMAVTLDQIGPGRVGLNLVTGGSYLDLAHLGMWNDALDHDGRYDLADEWLDVVKRLWTDEVVTHKGRFFETMGGTMRPKPSRMPQLVNAGASSRGLRFAVENCDAALITTGDDPNLTETTRNAKRKAQELNKPNLKIFGVITAIPGSTDEEAQARLDYFEAGMDREAQADAVAGYEQNRSCKELSKASRSLTVQSSVLPGTIVGAPETLASRLAATVIDGELDALMLIVPDYVDDLKIIATKVFPLMAEYGVTVNLNATAAA
;
A
#
# COMPACT_ATOMS: atom_id res chain seq x y z
N MET A 1 -6.37 18.91 -21.22
CA MET A 1 -5.73 17.62 -21.61
C MET A 1 -6.29 16.56 -20.70
N GLN A 2 -6.80 15.47 -21.21
CA GLN A 2 -7.35 14.39 -20.38
C GLN A 2 -6.20 13.55 -19.85
N LYS A 3 -6.16 13.32 -18.54
CA LYS A 3 -5.13 12.49 -17.86
C LYS A 3 -5.69 11.08 -17.66
N THR A 4 -4.96 10.07 -18.15
CA THR A 4 -5.30 8.66 -17.91
C THR A 4 -4.47 8.11 -16.76
N ILE A 5 -5.13 7.43 -15.81
CA ILE A 5 -4.50 6.86 -14.63
C ILE A 5 -4.89 5.39 -14.44
N GLY A 6 -4.06 4.66 -13.69
CA GLY A 6 -4.39 3.32 -13.19
C GLY A 6 -5.23 3.34 -11.94
N SER A 7 -5.71 2.16 -11.54
CA SER A 7 -6.50 1.96 -10.33
C SER A 7 -6.10 0.71 -9.56
N GLY A 8 -6.07 0.81 -8.26
CA GLY A 8 -5.75 -0.30 -7.37
C GLY A 8 -6.58 -0.30 -6.10
N VAL A 9 -6.50 -1.38 -5.36
CA VAL A 9 -7.20 -1.55 -4.08
C VAL A 9 -6.20 -1.93 -3.00
N PHE A 10 -6.21 -1.19 -1.90
CA PHE A 10 -5.47 -1.56 -0.70
C PHE A 10 -6.32 -2.54 0.11
N ILE A 11 -6.16 -3.84 -0.15
CA ILE A 11 -7.05 -4.87 0.34
C ILE A 11 -6.90 -5.12 1.84
N PRO A 12 -8.02 -5.41 2.56
CA PRO A 12 -7.98 -5.74 3.98
C PRO A 12 -7.68 -7.24 4.15
N ILE A 13 -6.45 -7.59 4.49
CA ILE A 13 -6.09 -8.95 4.93
C ILE A 13 -6.08 -9.08 6.45
N SER A 14 -6.55 -8.07 7.14
CA SER A 14 -6.71 -8.00 8.59
C SER A 14 -8.12 -7.54 8.93
N ASN A 15 -8.63 -7.92 10.12
CA ASN A 15 -9.93 -7.45 10.57
C ASN A 15 -9.99 -5.93 10.68
N HIS A 16 -11.17 -5.34 10.49
CA HIS A 16 -11.47 -3.90 10.47
C HIS A 16 -10.80 -3.09 9.35
N GLY A 17 -10.02 -3.73 8.46
CA GLY A 17 -9.36 -3.05 7.35
C GLY A 17 -8.56 -1.83 7.82
N TRP A 18 -8.96 -0.62 7.42
CA TRP A 18 -8.27 0.63 7.71
C TRP A 18 -9.09 1.59 8.59
N ILE A 19 -10.24 1.11 9.15
CA ILE A 19 -11.14 1.91 9.99
C ILE A 19 -10.98 1.48 11.45
N ARG A 20 -10.39 2.32 12.28
CA ARG A 20 -10.17 2.07 13.72
C ARG A 20 -11.41 2.44 14.53
N SER A 21 -12.45 1.67 14.37
CA SER A 21 -13.74 1.88 14.99
C SER A 21 -14.39 0.56 15.36
N VAL A 22 -15.11 0.53 16.47
CA VAL A 22 -15.99 -0.61 16.80
C VAL A 22 -17.20 -0.69 15.89
N HIS A 23 -17.46 0.37 15.13
CA HIS A 23 -18.53 0.44 14.11
C HIS A 23 -18.03 0.15 12.70
N SER A 24 -16.76 -0.19 12.50
CA SER A 24 -16.28 -0.52 11.14
C SER A 24 -17.06 -1.73 10.61
N PRO A 25 -17.32 -1.80 9.29
CA PRO A 25 -17.94 -2.98 8.66
C PRO A 25 -16.91 -4.10 8.68
N ALA A 26 -16.75 -4.70 9.83
CA ALA A 26 -15.68 -5.62 10.08
C ALA A 26 -16.04 -7.01 9.61
N VAL A 27 -15.10 -7.61 8.91
CA VAL A 27 -14.90 -9.05 9.02
C VAL A 27 -14.34 -9.29 10.43
N GLU A 28 -15.08 -9.92 11.30
CA GLU A 28 -14.65 -10.20 12.68
C GLU A 28 -13.32 -11.00 12.73
N THR A 29 -13.05 -11.75 11.66
CA THR A 29 -11.81 -12.50 11.46
C THR A 29 -11.25 -12.25 10.07
N ALA A 30 -9.92 -12.31 9.91
CA ALA A 30 -9.28 -12.24 8.61
C ALA A 30 -9.46 -13.59 7.87
N GLU A 31 -10.51 -13.70 7.08
CA GLU A 31 -10.83 -14.91 6.32
C GLU A 31 -10.37 -14.82 4.86
N TYR A 32 -9.59 -15.81 4.42
CA TYR A 32 -9.13 -15.86 3.03
C TYR A 32 -10.27 -15.83 2.01
N THR A 33 -11.38 -16.48 2.30
CA THR A 33 -12.57 -16.51 1.42
C THR A 33 -13.12 -15.11 1.16
N ARG A 34 -13.16 -14.25 2.19
CA ARG A 34 -13.58 -12.86 2.04
C ARG A 34 -12.56 -12.03 1.26
N VAL A 35 -11.28 -12.22 1.54
CA VAL A 35 -10.22 -11.55 0.78
C VAL A 35 -10.28 -11.95 -0.71
N LEU A 36 -10.52 -13.22 -0.99
CA LEU A 36 -10.66 -13.73 -2.35
C LEU A 36 -11.89 -13.14 -3.08
N GLU A 37 -13.01 -13.02 -2.39
CA GLU A 37 -14.22 -12.36 -2.93
C GLU A 37 -13.92 -10.91 -3.34
N ILE A 38 -13.28 -10.14 -2.46
CA ILE A 38 -12.89 -8.75 -2.72
C ILE A 38 -11.98 -8.66 -3.95
N VAL A 39 -10.95 -9.50 -4.02
CA VAL A 39 -9.96 -9.43 -5.11
C VAL A 39 -10.55 -9.87 -6.45
N ARG A 40 -11.39 -10.90 -6.46
CA ARG A 40 -12.13 -11.30 -7.67
C ARG A 40 -13.12 -10.23 -8.11
N GLY A 41 -13.81 -9.59 -7.16
CA GLY A 41 -14.67 -8.44 -7.44
C GLY A 41 -13.89 -7.28 -8.07
N ALA A 42 -12.74 -6.92 -7.51
CA ALA A 42 -11.87 -5.90 -8.05
C ALA A 42 -11.36 -6.26 -9.47
N GLU A 43 -10.97 -7.52 -9.70
CA GLU A 43 -10.56 -8.00 -11.03
C GLU A 43 -11.70 -7.92 -12.04
N CYS A 44 -12.92 -8.33 -11.66
CA CYS A 44 -14.11 -8.25 -12.53
C CYS A 44 -14.47 -6.79 -12.86
N LEU A 45 -14.32 -5.88 -11.90
CA LEU A 45 -14.54 -4.43 -12.09
C LEU A 45 -13.43 -3.77 -12.92
N GLY A 46 -12.33 -4.47 -13.18
CA GLY A 46 -11.26 -4.01 -14.05
C GLY A 46 -10.13 -3.24 -13.36
N PHE A 47 -10.02 -3.33 -12.04
CA PHE A 47 -8.87 -2.75 -11.33
C PHE A 47 -7.55 -3.37 -11.79
N ASP A 48 -6.49 -2.56 -11.84
CA ASP A 48 -5.17 -2.97 -12.34
C ASP A 48 -4.39 -3.80 -11.32
N PHE A 49 -4.52 -3.46 -10.03
CA PHE A 49 -3.76 -4.12 -8.99
C PHE A 49 -4.46 -4.13 -7.62
N VAL A 50 -4.02 -5.06 -6.80
CA VAL A 50 -4.29 -5.07 -5.37
C VAL A 50 -2.98 -5.06 -4.61
N LEU A 51 -2.98 -4.43 -3.44
CA LEU A 51 -1.84 -4.43 -2.51
C LEU A 51 -2.33 -4.87 -1.13
N SER A 52 -1.65 -5.83 -0.52
CA SER A 52 -1.92 -6.28 0.84
C SER A 52 -0.95 -5.65 1.85
N PRO A 53 -1.41 -5.21 3.03
CA PRO A 53 -0.52 -4.78 4.11
C PRO A 53 0.26 -5.96 4.69
N ALA A 54 1.21 -5.67 5.57
CA ALA A 54 1.83 -6.66 6.44
C ALA A 54 1.72 -6.15 7.88
N ASN A 55 0.76 -6.70 8.60
CA ASN A 55 0.50 -6.38 10.01
C ASN A 55 0.93 -7.57 10.86
N TRP A 56 1.83 -7.35 11.80
CA TRP A 56 2.39 -8.42 12.62
C TRP A 56 1.81 -8.47 14.03
N ARG A 57 1.11 -7.42 14.43
CA ARG A 57 0.54 -7.27 15.76
C ARG A 57 -0.83 -6.58 15.69
N GLY A 58 -1.79 -7.07 16.45
CA GLY A 58 -3.03 -6.36 16.70
C GLY A 58 -2.82 -5.15 17.60
N LEU A 59 -3.66 -4.13 17.44
CA LEU A 59 -3.67 -2.95 18.29
C LEU A 59 -4.51 -3.22 19.54
N ARG A 60 -4.14 -2.63 20.69
CA ARG A 60 -4.97 -2.68 21.88
C ARG A 60 -6.26 -1.90 21.66
N GLY A 61 -7.29 -2.23 22.43
CA GLY A 61 -8.58 -1.53 22.38
C GLY A 61 -9.76 -2.46 22.10
N PRO A 62 -10.98 -1.97 22.31
CA PRO A 62 -12.20 -2.77 22.21
C PRO A 62 -12.50 -3.26 20.77
N SER A 63 -12.01 -2.58 19.75
CA SER A 63 -12.18 -3.05 18.38
C SER A 63 -11.32 -4.27 18.04
N GLN A 64 -10.30 -4.57 18.83
CA GLN A 64 -9.32 -5.60 18.49
C GLN A 64 -8.75 -5.43 17.06
N HIS A 65 -8.49 -4.17 16.68
CA HIS A 65 -8.06 -3.83 15.33
C HIS A 65 -6.78 -4.57 14.94
N TRP A 66 -6.80 -5.29 13.81
CA TRP A 66 -5.72 -6.13 13.28
C TRP A 66 -5.31 -7.34 14.14
N TRP A 67 -6.11 -7.73 15.14
CA TRP A 67 -5.81 -8.93 15.92
C TRP A 67 -5.84 -10.21 15.07
N TYR A 68 -6.70 -10.20 14.06
CA TYR A 68 -6.75 -11.26 13.06
C TYR A 68 -6.14 -10.72 11.77
N SER A 69 -5.05 -11.33 11.31
CA SER A 69 -4.31 -10.90 10.12
C SER A 69 -3.73 -12.10 9.39
N LEU A 70 -3.85 -12.10 8.07
CA LEU A 70 -3.17 -13.05 7.21
C LEU A 70 -1.77 -12.51 6.86
N GLU A 71 -0.84 -13.42 6.48
CA GLU A 71 0.49 -13.02 6.03
C GLU A 71 0.45 -12.64 4.54
N SER A 72 1.08 -11.54 4.21
CA SER A 72 0.96 -10.87 2.90
C SER A 72 1.46 -11.71 1.73
N VAL A 73 2.64 -12.30 1.82
CA VAL A 73 3.27 -13.04 0.70
C VAL A 73 2.56 -14.35 0.44
N THR A 74 2.23 -15.09 1.50
CA THR A 74 1.51 -16.37 1.41
C THR A 74 0.09 -16.17 0.86
N THR A 75 -0.62 -15.13 1.32
CA THR A 75 -1.93 -14.76 0.80
C THR A 75 -1.84 -14.41 -0.68
N SER A 76 -0.82 -13.65 -1.09
CA SER A 76 -0.62 -13.27 -2.49
C SER A 76 -0.43 -14.47 -3.43
N ALA A 77 0.21 -15.55 -2.97
CA ALA A 77 0.33 -16.78 -3.76
C ALA A 77 -1.05 -17.37 -4.11
N ALA A 78 -1.93 -17.45 -3.11
CA ALA A 78 -3.29 -17.95 -3.31
C ALA A 78 -4.13 -17.01 -4.20
N LEU A 79 -3.97 -15.69 -4.04
CA LEU A 79 -4.66 -14.69 -4.88
C LEU A 79 -4.20 -14.73 -6.33
N LEU A 80 -2.89 -14.87 -6.60
CA LEU A 80 -2.33 -15.04 -7.94
C LEU A 80 -2.89 -16.28 -8.63
N GLN A 81 -3.00 -17.40 -7.91
CA GLN A 81 -3.60 -18.64 -8.44
C GLN A 81 -5.08 -18.49 -8.75
N ALA A 82 -5.80 -17.70 -7.96
CA ALA A 82 -7.26 -17.57 -8.05
C ALA A 82 -7.76 -16.47 -8.99
N THR A 83 -6.82 -15.70 -9.58
CA THR A 83 -7.07 -14.58 -10.51
C THR A 83 -6.27 -14.75 -11.81
N SER A 84 -6.59 -13.98 -12.82
CA SER A 84 -5.98 -14.15 -14.17
C SER A 84 -5.29 -12.89 -14.73
N ARG A 85 -5.66 -11.69 -14.26
CA ARG A 85 -5.21 -10.42 -14.84
C ARG A 85 -4.67 -9.43 -13.82
N ILE A 86 -5.35 -9.32 -12.68
CA ILE A 86 -5.00 -8.32 -11.67
C ILE A 86 -3.60 -8.54 -11.11
N ASN A 87 -2.82 -7.47 -11.00
CA ASN A 87 -1.50 -7.54 -10.38
C ASN A 87 -1.66 -7.63 -8.85
N VAL A 88 -0.82 -8.43 -8.21
CA VAL A 88 -0.87 -8.65 -6.76
C VAL A 88 0.43 -8.20 -6.15
N PHE A 89 0.35 -7.18 -5.29
CA PHE A 89 1.47 -6.63 -4.54
C PHE A 89 1.47 -7.15 -3.11
N SER A 90 2.57 -7.81 -2.73
CA SER A 90 2.82 -8.23 -1.35
C SER A 90 3.63 -7.17 -0.62
N THR A 91 3.30 -6.87 0.63
CA THR A 91 4.17 -6.06 1.50
C THR A 91 5.23 -6.92 2.17
N VAL A 92 6.48 -6.50 2.02
CA VAL A 92 7.67 -7.17 2.57
C VAL A 92 8.45 -6.22 3.47
N HIS A 93 8.68 -6.63 4.72
CA HIS A 93 9.59 -5.95 5.63
C HIS A 93 11.03 -6.41 5.38
N VAL A 94 11.86 -5.54 4.81
CA VAL A 94 13.26 -5.85 4.47
C VAL A 94 14.14 -6.16 5.69
N THR A 95 13.71 -5.69 6.86
CA THR A 95 14.37 -5.96 8.15
C THR A 95 14.01 -7.32 8.76
N ILE A 96 12.97 -7.99 8.25
CA ILE A 96 12.51 -9.29 8.73
C ILE A 96 13.00 -10.41 7.82
N PHE A 97 12.92 -10.20 6.51
CA PHE A 97 13.18 -11.24 5.52
C PHE A 97 14.56 -11.10 4.88
N PRO A 98 15.41 -12.15 4.91
CA PRO A 98 16.67 -12.17 4.17
C PRO A 98 16.45 -11.95 2.65
N PRO A 99 17.34 -11.22 1.95
CA PRO A 99 17.15 -10.89 0.54
C PRO A 99 17.03 -12.10 -0.37
N ALA A 100 17.85 -13.13 -0.18
CA ALA A 100 17.80 -14.35 -0.99
C ALA A 100 16.48 -15.12 -0.81
N LEU A 101 15.89 -15.07 0.40
CA LEU A 101 14.60 -15.69 0.66
C LEU A 101 13.50 -14.99 -0.14
N VAL A 102 13.42 -13.66 -0.07
CA VAL A 102 12.39 -12.90 -0.80
C VAL A 102 12.60 -13.00 -2.31
N ALA A 103 13.85 -12.97 -2.78
CA ALA A 103 14.12 -13.20 -4.18
C ALA A 103 13.56 -14.53 -4.67
N LYS A 104 13.69 -15.61 -3.87
CA LYS A 104 13.11 -16.94 -4.17
C LYS A 104 11.58 -16.94 -4.08
N MET A 105 11.00 -16.29 -3.04
CA MET A 105 9.54 -16.17 -2.89
C MET A 105 8.92 -15.46 -4.09
N ALA A 106 9.49 -14.31 -4.51
CA ALA A 106 8.99 -13.55 -5.65
C ALA A 106 9.01 -14.35 -6.97
N VAL A 107 10.07 -15.14 -7.21
CA VAL A 107 10.11 -16.03 -8.38
C VAL A 107 9.06 -17.12 -8.28
N THR A 108 8.78 -17.66 -7.09
CA THR A 108 7.71 -18.64 -6.89
C THR A 108 6.34 -18.01 -7.18
N LEU A 109 6.09 -16.79 -6.69
CA LEU A 109 4.87 -16.04 -7.00
C LEU A 109 4.73 -15.81 -8.52
N ASP A 110 5.84 -15.47 -9.20
CA ASP A 110 5.83 -15.25 -10.65
C ASP A 110 5.54 -16.53 -11.43
N GLN A 111 5.96 -17.71 -10.96
CA GLN A 111 5.57 -18.99 -11.55
C GLN A 111 4.07 -19.30 -11.39
N ILE A 112 3.45 -18.82 -10.30
CA ILE A 112 2.00 -18.97 -10.05
C ILE A 112 1.20 -17.97 -10.89
N GLY A 113 1.64 -16.72 -10.95
CA GLY A 113 0.99 -15.64 -11.70
C GLY A 113 1.98 -14.86 -12.55
N PRO A 114 2.40 -15.41 -13.72
CA PRO A 114 3.46 -14.83 -14.52
C PRO A 114 3.24 -13.35 -14.88
N GLY A 115 4.23 -12.50 -14.55
CA GLY A 115 4.25 -11.08 -14.88
C GLY A 115 3.32 -10.20 -14.05
N ARG A 116 2.62 -10.76 -13.04
CA ARG A 116 1.63 -10.05 -12.21
C ARG A 116 2.10 -9.78 -10.77
N VAL A 117 3.36 -10.04 -10.47
CA VAL A 117 3.92 -9.90 -9.12
C VAL A 117 4.43 -8.49 -8.87
N GLY A 118 4.03 -7.91 -7.74
CA GLY A 118 4.59 -6.69 -7.20
C GLY A 118 5.03 -6.87 -5.75
N LEU A 119 5.99 -6.06 -5.31
CA LEU A 119 6.45 -6.00 -3.93
C LEU A 119 6.40 -4.56 -3.41
N ASN A 120 5.72 -4.38 -2.29
CA ASN A 120 5.81 -3.15 -1.49
C ASN A 120 6.89 -3.35 -0.43
N LEU A 121 7.99 -2.63 -0.55
CA LEU A 121 9.15 -2.76 0.33
C LEU A 121 9.04 -1.76 1.47
N VAL A 122 9.04 -2.25 2.70
CA VAL A 122 8.98 -1.41 3.90
C VAL A 122 10.14 -1.73 4.85
N THR A 123 10.64 -0.68 5.51
CA THR A 123 11.78 -0.79 6.43
C THR A 123 11.36 -0.95 7.89
N GLY A 124 10.04 -0.94 8.16
CA GLY A 124 9.49 -1.03 9.52
C GLY A 124 9.49 0.31 10.25
N GLY A 125 8.32 0.97 10.29
CA GLY A 125 8.15 2.24 11.00
C GLY A 125 7.79 2.06 12.47
N SER A 126 7.00 1.03 12.78
CA SER A 126 6.52 0.73 14.13
C SER A 126 7.52 -0.13 14.90
N TYR A 127 7.98 0.39 16.05
CA TYR A 127 8.78 -0.38 17.00
C TYR A 127 8.04 -1.62 17.49
N LEU A 128 6.77 -1.46 17.87
CA LEU A 128 5.99 -2.52 18.50
C LEU A 128 5.75 -3.71 17.56
N ASP A 129 5.58 -3.48 16.26
CA ASP A 129 5.42 -4.57 15.30
C ASP A 129 6.68 -5.43 15.17
N LEU A 130 7.84 -4.80 15.06
CA LEU A 130 9.11 -5.51 14.93
C LEU A 130 9.57 -6.13 16.25
N ALA A 131 9.33 -5.46 17.38
CA ALA A 131 9.65 -5.98 18.71
C ALA A 131 8.80 -7.20 19.06
N HIS A 132 7.52 -7.22 18.64
CA HIS A 132 6.66 -8.40 18.80
C HIS A 132 7.27 -9.66 18.15
N LEU A 133 7.91 -9.49 17.01
CA LEU A 133 8.59 -10.59 16.29
C LEU A 133 10.02 -10.87 16.81
N GLY A 134 10.54 -10.09 17.76
CA GLY A 134 11.94 -10.15 18.18
C GLY A 134 12.92 -9.64 17.11
N MET A 135 12.44 -8.87 16.13
CA MET A 135 13.21 -8.41 14.96
C MET A 135 13.61 -6.94 15.04
N TRP A 136 13.30 -6.24 16.14
CA TRP A 136 13.77 -4.89 16.32
C TRP A 136 15.28 -4.86 16.58
N ASN A 137 15.98 -3.99 15.86
CA ASN A 137 17.42 -3.81 16.00
C ASN A 137 17.76 -2.37 16.37
N ASP A 138 18.15 -2.15 17.63
CA ASP A 138 18.51 -0.81 18.15
C ASP A 138 19.78 -0.22 17.50
N ALA A 139 20.61 -1.04 16.86
CA ALA A 139 21.79 -0.56 16.13
C ALA A 139 21.46 0.09 14.79
N LEU A 140 20.21 -0.04 14.31
CA LEU A 140 19.73 0.56 13.09
C LEU A 140 18.76 1.70 13.40
N ASP A 141 19.21 2.92 13.21
CA ASP A 141 18.33 4.07 13.20
C ASP A 141 17.45 4.10 11.94
N HIS A 142 16.64 5.12 11.78
CA HIS A 142 15.74 5.24 10.63
C HIS A 142 16.50 5.17 9.30
N ASP A 143 17.57 5.93 9.15
CA ASP A 143 18.33 6.00 7.90
C ASP A 143 19.15 4.73 7.68
N GLY A 144 19.70 4.15 8.75
CA GLY A 144 20.38 2.86 8.72
C GLY A 144 19.49 1.70 8.26
N ARG A 145 18.17 1.74 8.54
CA ARG A 145 17.24 0.75 7.98
C ARG A 145 17.06 0.92 6.48
N TYR A 146 17.14 2.14 5.95
CA TYR A 146 17.15 2.36 4.50
C TYR A 146 18.48 2.01 3.85
N ASP A 147 19.62 2.21 4.55
CA ASP A 147 20.92 1.72 4.05
C ASP A 147 20.93 0.19 3.94
N LEU A 148 20.34 -0.50 4.92
CA LEU A 148 20.12 -1.94 4.85
C LEU A 148 19.20 -2.29 3.67
N ALA A 149 18.12 -1.52 3.44
CA ALA A 149 17.18 -1.76 2.34
C ALA A 149 17.84 -1.59 0.97
N ASP A 150 18.73 -0.62 0.79
CA ASP A 150 19.48 -0.42 -0.45
C ASP A 150 20.35 -1.64 -0.77
N GLU A 151 21.13 -2.12 0.20
CA GLU A 151 21.97 -3.30 0.03
C GLU A 151 21.13 -4.58 -0.16
N TRP A 152 20.05 -4.72 0.62
CA TRP A 152 19.10 -5.81 0.50
C TRP A 152 18.54 -5.92 -0.92
N LEU A 153 18.11 -4.79 -1.48
CA LEU A 153 17.50 -4.77 -2.81
C LEU A 153 18.52 -4.99 -3.94
N ASP A 154 19.76 -4.54 -3.78
CA ASP A 154 20.83 -4.86 -4.71
C ASP A 154 21.02 -6.38 -4.80
N VAL A 155 21.12 -7.05 -3.67
CA VAL A 155 21.24 -8.52 -3.62
C VAL A 155 20.04 -9.21 -4.28
N VAL A 156 18.82 -8.74 -4.00
CA VAL A 156 17.58 -9.29 -4.61
C VAL A 156 17.60 -9.14 -6.12
N LYS A 157 17.87 -7.93 -6.63
CA LYS A 157 17.89 -7.66 -8.07
C LYS A 157 18.96 -8.49 -8.79
N ARG A 158 20.15 -8.60 -8.21
CA ARG A 158 21.22 -9.43 -8.76
C ARG A 158 20.85 -10.91 -8.79
N LEU A 159 20.19 -11.43 -7.76
CA LEU A 159 19.71 -12.81 -7.76
C LEU A 159 18.65 -13.05 -8.87
N TRP A 160 17.88 -12.04 -9.26
CA TRP A 160 16.94 -12.17 -10.37
C TRP A 160 17.61 -12.07 -11.75
N THR A 161 18.75 -11.40 -11.88
CA THR A 161 19.40 -11.12 -13.17
C THR A 161 20.64 -11.97 -13.42
N ASP A 162 21.53 -12.05 -12.44
CA ASP A 162 22.85 -12.63 -12.58
C ASP A 162 22.82 -14.18 -12.43
N GLU A 163 23.68 -14.88 -13.13
CA GLU A 163 23.79 -16.34 -13.02
C GLU A 163 24.35 -16.78 -11.66
N VAL A 164 25.35 -16.06 -11.17
CA VAL A 164 26.01 -16.31 -9.89
C VAL A 164 26.20 -15.00 -9.15
N VAL A 165 25.77 -14.95 -7.89
CA VAL A 165 25.90 -13.77 -7.04
C VAL A 165 26.84 -14.05 -5.88
N THR A 166 27.97 -13.39 -5.86
CA THR A 166 28.83 -13.25 -4.68
C THR A 166 28.77 -11.80 -4.24
N HIS A 167 28.37 -11.59 -3.00
CA HIS A 167 28.24 -10.26 -2.39
C HIS A 167 28.84 -10.28 -1.00
N LYS A 168 29.57 -9.26 -0.66
CA LYS A 168 30.06 -9.01 0.71
C LYS A 168 29.89 -7.53 1.01
N GLY A 169 28.81 -7.24 1.71
CA GLY A 169 28.45 -5.88 2.07
C GLY A 169 28.52 -5.62 3.57
N ARG A 170 27.88 -4.55 3.99
CA ARG A 170 27.78 -4.17 5.41
C ARG A 170 26.77 -5.03 6.16
N PHE A 171 25.69 -5.42 5.51
CA PHE A 171 24.55 -6.08 6.13
C PHE A 171 24.36 -7.53 5.67
N PHE A 172 24.77 -7.82 4.43
CA PHE A 172 24.55 -9.13 3.83
C PHE A 172 25.82 -9.71 3.21
N GLU A 173 25.89 -11.04 3.24
CA GLU A 173 26.96 -11.78 2.56
C GLU A 173 26.32 -12.97 1.81
N THR A 174 26.67 -13.15 0.54
CA THR A 174 26.30 -14.32 -0.27
C THR A 174 27.55 -14.87 -0.95
N MET A 175 27.68 -16.19 -1.00
CA MET A 175 28.81 -16.88 -1.60
C MET A 175 28.34 -17.76 -2.75
N GLY A 176 28.56 -17.36 -4.00
CA GLY A 176 28.22 -18.13 -5.18
C GLY A 176 26.73 -18.48 -5.27
N GLY A 177 25.87 -17.57 -4.81
CA GLY A 177 24.41 -17.77 -4.83
C GLY A 177 23.90 -17.91 -6.26
N THR A 178 23.16 -18.99 -6.54
CA THR A 178 22.49 -19.20 -7.82
C THR A 178 20.99 -19.26 -7.60
N MET A 179 20.20 -18.67 -8.52
CA MET A 179 18.75 -18.72 -8.45
C MET A 179 18.15 -19.02 -9.81
N ARG A 180 17.42 -20.11 -9.89
CA ARG A 180 16.61 -20.51 -11.03
C ARG A 180 15.26 -21.08 -10.56
N PRO A 181 14.16 -20.91 -11.33
CA PRO A 181 14.08 -20.08 -12.52
C PRO A 181 14.29 -18.58 -12.21
N LYS A 182 14.48 -17.77 -13.24
CA LYS A 182 14.42 -16.31 -13.15
C LYS A 182 12.95 -15.87 -13.25
N PRO A 183 12.57 -14.68 -12.76
CA PRO A 183 11.22 -14.18 -12.96
C PRO A 183 10.94 -13.96 -14.44
N SER A 184 9.73 -14.27 -14.91
CA SER A 184 9.29 -14.08 -16.29
C SER A 184 9.29 -12.60 -16.68
N ARG A 185 9.00 -11.75 -15.72
CA ARG A 185 9.12 -10.29 -15.75
C ARG A 185 9.64 -9.82 -14.40
N MET A 186 10.46 -8.76 -14.39
CA MET A 186 10.92 -8.15 -13.14
C MET A 186 9.71 -7.75 -12.29
N PRO A 187 9.61 -8.23 -11.03
CA PRO A 187 8.55 -7.82 -10.12
C PRO A 187 8.52 -6.31 -9.97
N GLN A 188 7.33 -5.72 -10.02
CA GLN A 188 7.18 -4.28 -9.80
C GLN A 188 7.48 -3.93 -8.35
N LEU A 189 8.28 -2.90 -8.14
CA LEU A 189 8.71 -2.47 -6.81
C LEU A 189 8.04 -1.16 -6.44
N VAL A 190 7.43 -1.12 -5.26
CA VAL A 190 6.85 0.10 -4.70
C VAL A 190 7.31 0.32 -3.27
N ASN A 191 7.27 1.56 -2.80
CA ASN A 191 7.60 1.89 -1.41
C ASN A 191 6.71 3.02 -0.91
N ALA A 192 6.26 2.91 0.34
CA ALA A 192 5.37 3.87 1.01
C ALA A 192 6.11 4.77 2.03
N GLY A 193 7.40 4.98 1.85
CA GLY A 193 8.21 5.80 2.76
C GLY A 193 7.88 7.28 2.66
N ALA A 194 7.22 7.84 3.70
CA ALA A 194 6.81 9.25 3.76
C ALA A 194 7.93 10.21 4.22
N SER A 195 9.06 9.71 4.74
CA SER A 195 10.20 10.53 5.13
C SER A 195 11.03 10.93 3.91
N SER A 196 11.86 11.98 4.06
CA SER A 196 12.80 12.40 3.01
C SER A 196 13.70 11.26 2.54
N ARG A 197 14.19 10.41 3.48
CA ARG A 197 15.01 9.22 3.15
C ARG A 197 14.18 8.12 2.47
N GLY A 198 12.94 7.92 2.92
CA GLY A 198 12.02 6.95 2.32
C GLY A 198 11.62 7.33 0.90
N LEU A 199 11.25 8.58 0.68
CA LEU A 199 10.95 9.08 -0.66
C LEU A 199 12.16 8.96 -1.59
N ARG A 200 13.35 9.26 -1.09
CA ARG A 200 14.60 9.07 -1.83
C ARG A 200 14.80 7.59 -2.22
N PHE A 201 14.58 6.67 -1.28
CA PHE A 201 14.67 5.22 -1.57
C PHE A 201 13.68 4.81 -2.67
N ALA A 202 12.42 5.27 -2.59
CA ALA A 202 11.42 5.00 -3.62
C ALA A 202 11.87 5.51 -5.00
N VAL A 203 12.34 6.76 -5.08
CA VAL A 203 12.82 7.36 -6.33
C VAL A 203 14.03 6.62 -6.91
N GLU A 204 15.00 6.25 -6.07
CA GLU A 204 16.23 5.60 -6.50
C GLU A 204 16.03 4.13 -6.87
N ASN A 205 15.05 3.44 -6.26
CA ASN A 205 15.01 1.99 -6.27
C ASN A 205 13.72 1.37 -6.81
N CYS A 206 12.60 2.09 -6.80
CA CYS A 206 11.29 1.53 -7.09
C CYS A 206 10.71 2.02 -8.43
N ASP A 207 9.66 1.35 -8.89
CA ASP A 207 8.87 1.72 -10.06
C ASP A 207 7.79 2.74 -9.70
N ALA A 208 7.31 2.71 -8.42
CA ALA A 208 6.38 3.71 -7.92
C ALA A 208 6.64 4.08 -6.46
N ALA A 209 6.30 5.32 -6.11
CA ALA A 209 6.15 5.79 -4.74
C ALA A 209 4.67 5.77 -4.36
N LEU A 210 4.35 5.15 -3.20
CA LEU A 210 3.01 5.22 -2.60
C LEU A 210 2.97 6.44 -1.69
N ILE A 211 2.05 7.36 -1.96
CA ILE A 211 1.88 8.58 -1.18
C ILE A 211 0.45 8.59 -0.64
N THR A 212 0.30 8.70 0.68
CA THR A 212 -1.01 8.94 1.26
C THR A 212 -1.47 10.32 0.81
N THR A 213 -2.55 10.35 0.07
CA THR A 213 -3.18 11.58 -0.39
C THR A 213 -4.22 12.02 0.62
N GLY A 214 -4.51 13.27 0.62
CA GLY A 214 -5.53 13.85 1.46
C GLY A 214 -5.47 15.36 1.41
N ASP A 215 -6.06 16.01 2.39
CA ASP A 215 -5.90 17.45 2.56
C ASP A 215 -4.45 17.82 2.98
N ASP A 216 -3.46 17.10 2.43
CA ASP A 216 -2.06 17.47 2.61
C ASP A 216 -1.76 18.67 1.69
N PRO A 217 -1.60 19.87 2.24
CA PRO A 217 -1.30 21.07 1.46
C PRO A 217 0.03 20.95 0.70
N ASN A 218 0.88 19.99 1.07
CA ASN A 218 2.18 19.76 0.45
C ASN A 218 2.18 18.62 -0.58
N LEU A 219 1.03 17.97 -0.84
CA LEU A 219 0.95 16.84 -1.77
C LEU A 219 1.59 17.18 -3.12
N THR A 220 1.19 18.27 -3.72
CA THR A 220 1.70 18.74 -5.02
C THR A 220 3.21 18.99 -4.99
N GLU A 221 3.73 19.58 -3.93
CA GLU A 221 5.15 19.82 -3.77
C GLU A 221 5.93 18.50 -3.60
N THR A 222 5.41 17.60 -2.78
CA THR A 222 6.01 16.26 -2.53
C THR A 222 6.09 15.46 -3.82
N THR A 223 5.02 15.39 -4.59
CA THR A 223 4.99 14.64 -5.86
C THR A 223 5.87 15.26 -6.92
N ARG A 224 5.88 16.59 -7.08
CA ARG A 224 6.79 17.29 -8.00
C ARG A 224 8.24 17.10 -7.63
N ASN A 225 8.57 17.15 -6.35
CA ASN A 225 9.92 16.89 -5.87
C ASN A 225 10.38 15.45 -6.19
N ALA A 226 9.50 14.47 -5.98
CA ALA A 226 9.78 13.07 -6.33
C ALA A 226 10.03 12.90 -7.84
N LYS A 227 9.16 13.46 -8.68
CA LYS A 227 9.29 13.37 -10.14
C LYS A 227 10.52 14.11 -10.65
N ARG A 228 10.82 15.30 -10.12
CA ARG A 228 12.05 16.03 -10.46
C ARG A 228 13.29 15.20 -10.13
N LYS A 229 13.36 14.65 -8.93
CA LYS A 229 14.50 13.81 -8.51
C LYS A 229 14.61 12.55 -9.38
N ALA A 230 13.50 11.96 -9.77
CA ALA A 230 13.51 10.84 -10.71
C ALA A 230 14.11 11.23 -12.08
N GLN A 231 13.80 12.42 -12.59
CA GLN A 231 14.41 12.96 -13.81
C GLN A 231 15.92 13.15 -13.67
N GLU A 232 16.37 13.76 -12.56
CA GLU A 232 17.80 13.95 -12.26
C GLU A 232 18.58 12.61 -12.22
N LEU A 233 17.92 11.53 -11.80
CA LEU A 233 18.48 10.18 -11.73
C LEU A 233 18.26 9.34 -13.01
N ASN A 234 17.82 9.97 -14.10
CA ASN A 234 17.45 9.28 -15.35
C ASN A 234 16.39 8.17 -15.17
N LYS A 235 15.44 8.38 -14.26
CA LYS A 235 14.28 7.50 -14.00
C LYS A 235 12.96 8.23 -14.29
N PRO A 236 12.72 8.74 -15.49
CA PRO A 236 11.54 9.57 -15.80
C PRO A 236 10.21 8.81 -15.68
N ASN A 237 10.27 7.48 -15.60
CA ASN A 237 9.10 6.60 -15.54
C ASN A 237 8.63 6.27 -14.11
N LEU A 238 9.22 6.89 -13.08
CA LEU A 238 8.71 6.74 -11.71
C LEU A 238 7.25 7.17 -11.66
N LYS A 239 6.40 6.28 -11.15
CA LYS A 239 4.98 6.55 -10.96
C LYS A 239 4.69 7.00 -9.54
N ILE A 240 3.63 7.76 -9.37
CA ILE A 240 3.10 8.15 -8.06
C ILE A 240 1.72 7.52 -7.89
N PHE A 241 1.58 6.63 -6.92
CA PHE A 241 0.31 6.03 -6.55
C PHE A 241 -0.26 6.72 -5.32
N GLY A 242 -1.41 7.33 -5.46
CA GLY A 242 -2.11 8.00 -4.36
C GLY A 242 -2.94 7.01 -3.56
N VAL A 243 -2.64 6.85 -2.26
CA VAL A 243 -3.45 6.07 -1.33
C VAL A 243 -4.55 6.95 -0.78
N ILE A 244 -5.81 6.58 -0.96
CA ILE A 244 -6.95 7.40 -0.59
C ILE A 244 -8.10 6.56 -0.04
N THR A 245 -8.71 7.03 1.05
CA THR A 245 -9.96 6.46 1.54
C THR A 245 -11.13 7.18 0.91
N ALA A 246 -12.06 6.43 0.32
CA ALA A 246 -13.30 6.96 -0.24
C ALA A 246 -14.51 6.34 0.45
N ILE A 247 -15.43 7.16 0.93
CA ILE A 247 -16.69 6.75 1.56
C ILE A 247 -17.85 7.21 0.67
N PRO A 248 -18.38 6.35 -0.19
CA PRO A 248 -19.53 6.68 -1.03
C PRO A 248 -20.84 6.64 -0.24
N GLY A 249 -21.80 7.44 -0.68
CA GLY A 249 -23.21 7.37 -0.31
C GLY A 249 -24.08 7.63 -1.52
N SER A 250 -25.38 7.44 -1.41
CA SER A 250 -26.32 7.84 -2.49
C SER A 250 -26.49 9.37 -2.55
N THR A 251 -26.27 10.04 -1.42
CA THR A 251 -26.18 11.50 -1.29
C THR A 251 -24.95 11.86 -0.44
N ASP A 252 -24.55 13.14 -0.44
CA ASP A 252 -23.49 13.64 0.40
C ASP A 252 -23.81 13.49 1.91
N GLU A 253 -25.07 13.69 2.27
CA GLU A 253 -25.55 13.56 3.66
C GLU A 253 -25.47 12.09 4.11
N GLU A 254 -25.85 11.13 3.27
CA GLU A 254 -25.73 9.71 3.59
C GLU A 254 -24.25 9.30 3.75
N ALA A 255 -23.40 9.73 2.84
CA ALA A 255 -21.97 9.46 2.93
C ALA A 255 -21.35 10.06 4.20
N GLN A 256 -21.73 11.30 4.56
CA GLN A 256 -21.30 11.95 5.80
C GLN A 256 -21.80 11.18 7.04
N ALA A 257 -23.06 10.75 7.03
CA ALA A 257 -23.61 9.95 8.14
C ALA A 257 -22.86 8.63 8.34
N ARG A 258 -22.36 8.00 7.26
CA ARG A 258 -21.49 6.81 7.35
C ARG A 258 -20.17 7.14 8.05
N LEU A 259 -19.52 8.25 7.69
CA LEU A 259 -18.30 8.69 8.37
C LEU A 259 -18.58 8.99 9.86
N ASP A 260 -19.64 9.76 10.16
CA ASP A 260 -20.03 10.11 11.52
C ASP A 260 -20.28 8.86 12.38
N TYR A 261 -20.87 7.81 11.80
CA TYR A 261 -21.07 6.53 12.47
C TYR A 261 -19.74 5.86 12.83
N PHE A 262 -18.75 5.85 11.93
CA PHE A 262 -17.42 5.31 12.23
C PHE A 262 -16.71 6.16 13.29
N GLU A 263 -16.79 7.48 13.20
CA GLU A 263 -16.20 8.40 14.19
C GLU A 263 -16.83 8.26 15.58
N ALA A 264 -18.14 8.04 15.67
CA ALA A 264 -18.83 7.80 16.93
C ALA A 264 -18.33 6.52 17.63
N GLY A 265 -17.90 5.53 16.88
CA GLY A 265 -17.31 4.30 17.40
C GLY A 265 -15.78 4.26 17.43
N MET A 266 -15.12 5.41 17.28
CA MET A 266 -13.65 5.46 17.20
C MET A 266 -12.97 4.82 18.41
N ASP A 267 -12.10 3.85 18.13
CA ASP A 267 -11.29 3.17 19.13
C ASP A 267 -10.04 3.99 19.47
N ARG A 268 -10.18 4.83 20.52
CA ARG A 268 -9.10 5.72 20.95
C ARG A 268 -7.90 4.97 21.53
N GLU A 269 -8.12 3.77 22.09
CA GLU A 269 -7.04 2.94 22.61
C GLU A 269 -6.22 2.34 21.47
N ALA A 270 -6.88 1.85 20.41
CA ALA A 270 -6.20 1.39 19.19
C ALA A 270 -5.43 2.53 18.51
N GLN A 271 -6.00 3.73 18.46
CA GLN A 271 -5.30 4.91 17.95
C GLN A 271 -4.04 5.23 18.76
N ALA A 272 -4.15 5.28 20.09
CA ALA A 272 -3.01 5.56 20.97
C ALA A 272 -1.93 4.48 20.87
N ASP A 273 -2.31 3.20 20.75
CA ASP A 273 -1.38 2.08 20.62
C ASP A 273 -0.64 2.12 19.26
N ALA A 274 -1.32 2.49 18.18
CA ALA A 274 -0.69 2.70 16.88
C ALA A 274 0.35 3.84 16.94
N VAL A 275 0.00 4.97 17.55
CA VAL A 275 0.91 6.12 17.74
C VAL A 275 2.12 5.73 18.58
N ALA A 276 1.91 4.99 19.68
CA ALA A 276 2.99 4.55 20.56
C ALA A 276 4.04 3.69 19.83
N GLY A 277 3.62 2.88 18.85
CA GLY A 277 4.54 2.11 18.02
C GLY A 277 5.52 2.99 17.23
N TYR A 278 5.05 4.12 16.71
CA TYR A 278 5.89 5.07 15.98
C TYR A 278 6.72 5.96 16.91
N GLU A 279 6.18 6.34 18.08
CA GLU A 279 6.88 7.18 19.06
C GLU A 279 8.05 6.48 19.72
N GLN A 280 7.90 5.18 19.99
CA GLN A 280 8.96 4.36 20.54
C GLN A 280 10.09 4.14 19.52
N ASN A 281 9.83 4.32 18.23
CA ASN A 281 10.84 4.45 17.21
C ASN A 281 11.53 5.81 17.29
N ARG A 282 12.41 5.98 18.28
CA ARG A 282 13.12 7.25 18.58
C ARG A 282 13.99 7.77 17.45
N SER A 283 14.22 6.97 16.41
CA SER A 283 15.14 7.29 15.31
C SER A 283 14.54 8.16 14.20
N CYS A 284 13.22 8.41 14.20
CA CYS A 284 12.58 9.26 13.19
C CYS A 284 11.59 10.26 13.80
N LYS A 285 12.07 11.47 14.06
CA LYS A 285 11.25 12.57 14.62
C LYS A 285 10.17 13.07 13.64
N GLU A 286 10.42 12.99 12.33
CA GLU A 286 9.47 13.43 11.30
C GLU A 286 8.25 12.52 11.23
N LEU A 287 8.46 11.20 11.25
CA LEU A 287 7.38 10.21 11.26
C LEU A 287 6.54 10.30 12.54
N SER A 288 7.17 10.49 13.70
CA SER A 288 6.45 10.59 14.97
C SER A 288 5.54 11.83 15.03
N LYS A 289 5.97 12.95 14.44
CA LYS A 289 5.20 14.19 14.41
C LYS A 289 4.03 14.11 13.40
N ALA A 290 4.28 13.56 12.23
CA ALA A 290 3.25 13.32 11.21
C ALA A 290 2.23 12.27 11.68
N SER A 291 2.67 11.15 12.27
CA SER A 291 1.78 10.11 12.80
C SER A 291 0.86 10.63 13.90
N ARG A 292 1.35 11.50 14.78
CA ARG A 292 0.51 12.10 15.83
C ARG A 292 -0.62 12.95 15.27
N SER A 293 -0.35 13.78 14.27
CA SER A 293 -1.40 14.63 13.69
C SER A 293 -2.42 13.84 12.89
N LEU A 294 -2.00 12.71 12.32
CA LEU A 294 -2.77 11.94 11.36
C LEU A 294 -3.62 10.82 11.99
N THR A 295 -3.22 10.27 13.15
CA THR A 295 -3.87 9.08 13.71
C THR A 295 -4.75 9.38 14.95
N VAL A 296 -4.56 10.50 15.62
CA VAL A 296 -5.24 10.78 16.92
C VAL A 296 -6.63 11.40 16.73
N GLN A 297 -6.96 11.94 15.55
CA GLN A 297 -8.16 12.77 15.35
C GLN A 297 -9.30 12.08 14.62
N SER A 298 -9.07 10.94 13.94
CA SER A 298 -10.09 10.28 13.12
C SER A 298 -9.96 8.76 13.15
N SER A 299 -11.09 8.08 13.03
CA SER A 299 -11.17 6.62 12.89
C SER A 299 -10.69 6.10 11.54
N VAL A 300 -10.66 6.97 10.53
CA VAL A 300 -10.24 6.69 9.15
C VAL A 300 -8.89 7.34 8.85
N LEU A 301 -8.26 6.94 7.74
CA LEU A 301 -7.01 7.55 7.30
C LEU A 301 -7.22 9.02 6.90
N PRO A 302 -6.18 9.86 7.08
CA PRO A 302 -6.22 11.25 6.62
C PRO A 302 -6.52 11.36 5.15
N GLY A 303 -7.21 12.43 4.77
CA GLY A 303 -7.57 12.67 3.39
C GLY A 303 -8.69 11.81 2.87
N THR A 304 -9.50 11.26 3.77
CA THR A 304 -10.72 10.57 3.37
C THR A 304 -11.63 11.51 2.60
N ILE A 305 -12.06 11.07 1.42
CA ILE A 305 -13.07 11.77 0.62
C ILE A 305 -14.42 11.08 0.83
N VAL A 306 -15.41 11.89 1.16
CA VAL A 306 -16.77 11.45 1.47
C VAL A 306 -17.73 12.16 0.53
N GLY A 307 -18.72 11.45 -0.01
CA GLY A 307 -19.76 12.08 -0.82
C GLY A 307 -20.53 11.12 -1.74
N ALA A 308 -21.51 11.71 -2.42
CA ALA A 308 -22.21 11.09 -3.55
C ALA A 308 -21.24 10.86 -4.72
N PRO A 309 -21.62 10.05 -5.73
CA PRO A 309 -20.74 9.76 -6.86
C PRO A 309 -20.19 11.01 -7.56
N GLU A 310 -20.97 12.07 -7.70
CA GLU A 310 -20.59 13.33 -8.33
C GLU A 310 -19.54 14.07 -7.49
N THR A 311 -19.76 14.16 -6.18
CA THR A 311 -18.82 14.76 -5.23
C THR A 311 -17.52 13.99 -5.16
N LEU A 312 -17.59 12.67 -5.09
CA LEU A 312 -16.38 11.81 -5.12
C LEU A 312 -15.61 11.98 -6.43
N ALA A 313 -16.30 11.98 -7.58
CA ALA A 313 -15.67 12.11 -8.89
C ALA A 313 -14.91 13.44 -9.02
N SER A 314 -15.54 14.54 -8.64
CA SER A 314 -14.93 15.86 -8.67
C SER A 314 -13.69 15.93 -7.77
N ARG A 315 -13.80 15.49 -6.51
CA ARG A 315 -12.70 15.56 -5.53
C ARG A 315 -11.56 14.61 -5.84
N LEU A 316 -11.86 13.37 -6.28
CA LEU A 316 -10.84 12.42 -6.71
C LEU A 316 -10.09 12.92 -7.94
N ALA A 317 -10.79 13.49 -8.92
CA ALA A 317 -10.17 14.07 -10.10
C ALA A 317 -9.25 15.25 -9.74
N ALA A 318 -9.69 16.14 -8.86
CA ALA A 318 -8.87 17.25 -8.35
C ALA A 318 -7.59 16.70 -7.67
N THR A 319 -7.72 15.73 -6.77
CA THR A 319 -6.57 15.08 -6.10
C THR A 319 -5.58 14.48 -7.10
N VAL A 320 -6.08 13.83 -8.15
CA VAL A 320 -5.23 13.26 -9.22
C VAL A 320 -4.48 14.35 -9.98
N ILE A 321 -5.14 15.45 -10.31
CA ILE A 321 -4.55 16.55 -11.08
C ILE A 321 -3.53 17.29 -10.22
N ASP A 322 -3.92 17.71 -9.02
CA ASP A 322 -3.06 18.49 -8.11
C ASP A 322 -1.86 17.68 -7.63
N GLY A 323 -2.07 16.40 -7.32
CA GLY A 323 -1.02 15.46 -6.92
C GLY A 323 -0.22 14.88 -8.09
N GLU A 324 -0.55 15.20 -9.34
CA GLU A 324 0.07 14.59 -10.53
C GLU A 324 0.11 13.05 -10.46
N LEU A 325 -0.91 12.41 -9.87
CA LEU A 325 -0.92 10.98 -9.58
C LEU A 325 -1.02 10.14 -10.86
N ASP A 326 -0.37 9.00 -10.88
CA ASP A 326 -0.39 8.05 -12.00
C ASP A 326 -1.33 6.86 -11.74
N ALA A 327 -1.76 6.65 -10.49
CA ALA A 327 -2.81 5.71 -10.10
C ALA A 327 -3.46 6.14 -8.78
N LEU A 328 -4.71 5.71 -8.58
CA LEU A 328 -5.39 5.73 -7.29
C LEU A 328 -5.35 4.34 -6.67
N MET A 329 -4.92 4.23 -5.42
CA MET A 329 -5.04 3.02 -4.61
C MET A 329 -6.10 3.26 -3.54
N LEU A 330 -7.25 2.62 -3.69
CA LEU A 330 -8.43 2.87 -2.89
C LEU A 330 -8.48 2.05 -1.62
N ILE A 331 -8.94 2.71 -0.57
CA ILE A 331 -9.46 2.13 0.67
C ILE A 331 -10.93 2.51 0.73
N VAL A 332 -11.78 1.56 1.04
CA VAL A 332 -13.24 1.78 1.18
C VAL A 332 -13.77 1.04 2.40
N PRO A 333 -14.88 1.48 3.01
CA PRO A 333 -15.50 0.76 4.11
C PRO A 333 -16.01 -0.64 3.72
N ASP A 334 -16.77 -0.74 2.64
CA ASP A 334 -17.23 -2.01 2.10
C ASP A 334 -16.56 -2.31 0.75
N TYR A 335 -15.64 -3.28 0.76
CA TYR A 335 -14.83 -3.61 -0.40
C TYR A 335 -15.59 -4.35 -1.53
N VAL A 336 -16.84 -4.70 -1.34
CA VAL A 336 -17.68 -5.29 -2.39
C VAL A 336 -18.59 -4.22 -3.00
N ASP A 337 -19.43 -3.59 -2.18
CA ASP A 337 -20.42 -2.64 -2.67
C ASP A 337 -19.80 -1.27 -3.01
N ASP A 338 -18.94 -0.75 -2.16
CA ASP A 338 -18.33 0.57 -2.40
C ASP A 338 -17.39 0.56 -3.61
N LEU A 339 -16.59 -0.50 -3.81
CA LEU A 339 -15.76 -0.62 -5.02
C LEU A 339 -16.62 -0.68 -6.29
N LYS A 340 -17.76 -1.35 -6.23
CA LYS A 340 -18.70 -1.40 -7.35
C LYS A 340 -19.28 -0.01 -7.65
N ILE A 341 -19.69 0.76 -6.63
CA ILE A 341 -20.15 2.15 -6.80
C ILE A 341 -19.05 3.00 -7.44
N ILE A 342 -17.83 2.92 -6.92
CA ILE A 342 -16.71 3.70 -7.44
C ILE A 342 -16.40 3.34 -8.90
N ALA A 343 -16.27 2.07 -9.21
CA ALA A 343 -15.93 1.64 -10.57
C ALA A 343 -17.01 1.96 -11.60
N THR A 344 -18.30 1.83 -11.21
CA THR A 344 -19.42 1.94 -12.17
C THR A 344 -20.07 3.31 -12.22
N LYS A 345 -19.92 4.13 -11.17
CA LYS A 345 -20.54 5.47 -11.11
C LYS A 345 -19.51 6.58 -10.99
N VAL A 346 -18.54 6.47 -10.08
CA VAL A 346 -17.58 7.55 -9.80
C VAL A 346 -16.53 7.69 -10.92
N PHE A 347 -15.86 6.60 -11.28
CA PHE A 347 -14.79 6.65 -12.30
C PHE A 347 -15.26 7.14 -13.67
N PRO A 348 -16.45 6.77 -14.19
CA PRO A 348 -16.97 7.36 -15.42
C PRO A 348 -17.18 8.86 -15.33
N LEU A 349 -17.68 9.37 -14.20
CA LEU A 349 -17.88 10.80 -13.97
C LEU A 349 -16.55 11.58 -13.87
N MET A 350 -15.46 10.98 -13.40
CA MET A 350 -14.15 11.66 -13.36
C MET A 350 -13.69 12.15 -14.73
N ALA A 351 -14.16 11.54 -15.82
CA ALA A 351 -13.86 11.98 -17.18
C ALA A 351 -14.34 13.41 -17.48
N GLU A 352 -15.45 13.84 -16.86
CA GLU A 352 -15.98 15.21 -16.98
C GLU A 352 -15.04 16.24 -16.32
N TYR A 353 -14.23 15.79 -15.36
CA TYR A 353 -13.22 16.60 -14.67
C TYR A 353 -11.80 16.39 -15.22
N GLY A 354 -11.67 15.83 -16.43
CA GLY A 354 -10.39 15.68 -17.12
C GLY A 354 -9.53 14.48 -16.70
N VAL A 355 -10.08 13.54 -15.95
CA VAL A 355 -9.38 12.31 -15.52
C VAL A 355 -10.11 11.07 -16.02
N THR A 356 -9.42 10.22 -16.77
CA THR A 356 -9.91 8.89 -17.17
C THR A 356 -9.22 7.82 -16.34
N VAL A 357 -9.99 6.97 -15.66
CA VAL A 357 -9.47 5.80 -14.99
C VAL A 357 -9.53 4.62 -15.98
N ASN A 358 -8.38 4.02 -16.25
CA ASN A 358 -8.33 2.86 -17.13
C ASN A 358 -8.80 1.62 -16.34
N LEU A 359 -9.97 1.10 -16.68
CA LEU A 359 -10.47 -0.15 -16.14
C LEU A 359 -10.31 -1.24 -17.20
N ASN A 360 -9.51 -2.27 -16.90
CA ASN A 360 -9.34 -3.44 -17.76
C ASN A 360 -10.50 -4.44 -17.58
N ALA A 361 -11.74 -3.95 -17.55
CA ALA A 361 -12.92 -4.79 -17.37
C ALA A 361 -13.06 -5.75 -18.56
N THR A 362 -13.20 -7.03 -18.28
CA THR A 362 -13.76 -7.94 -19.28
C THR A 362 -15.27 -7.73 -19.31
N ALA A 363 -15.83 -7.66 -20.51
CA ALA A 363 -17.25 -7.90 -20.66
C ALA A 363 -17.58 -9.20 -19.92
N ALA A 364 -18.52 -9.12 -18.96
CA ALA A 364 -18.98 -10.29 -18.23
C ALA A 364 -19.41 -11.34 -19.26
N ALA A 365 -18.76 -12.49 -19.25
CA ALA A 365 -19.18 -13.66 -20.00
C ALA A 365 -20.33 -14.35 -19.29
#